data_ef2f1abf0ba8c342b42fe60ec1f54c54
#
_entry.id   ef2f1abf0ba8c342b42fe60ec1f54c54
#
_cell.length_a   1.000
_cell.length_b   1.000
_cell.length_c   1.000
_cell.angle_alpha   90.00
_cell.angle_beta   90.00
_cell.angle_gamma   90.00
#
_symmetry.space_group_name_H-M   'P 1'
#
loop_
_entity.id
_entity.type
_entity.pdbx_description
1 polymer ?
#
loop_
_entity_poly.entity_id
_entity_poly.type
_entity_poly.pdbx_seq_one_letter_code
_entity_poly.pdbx_strand_id
1 'polypeptide(L)'
;MKWRVLLDAPFLISDRCCSVMKERPLHKYARANGLHMILGTMACESIRRQSAYLKTGCNAYGKRDPTSQPLSFWTEQDILSYLRMTGIPYASVYGEIVEQNGKLTTTGAKRTGCMFCMFGAHLEKQPN
;
A
#
# COMPACT_ATOMS: atom_id res chain seq x y z
N MET A 1 -19.85 -14.18 -3.39
CA MET A 1 -18.44 -14.48 -3.04
C MET A 1 -17.53 -13.66 -3.96
N LYS A 2 -16.72 -12.76 -3.41
CA LYS A 2 -16.00 -11.69 -4.11
C LYS A 2 -14.98 -12.17 -5.18
N TRP A 3 -14.49 -13.38 -5.04
CA TRP A 3 -13.41 -13.95 -5.86
C TRP A 3 -13.86 -15.11 -6.76
N ARG A 4 -15.17 -15.35 -6.89
CA ARG A 4 -15.70 -16.48 -7.66
C ARG A 4 -15.27 -16.43 -9.14
N VAL A 5 -15.23 -15.23 -9.71
CA VAL A 5 -14.78 -14.99 -11.09
C VAL A 5 -13.37 -15.54 -11.37
N LEU A 6 -12.53 -15.63 -10.34
CA LEU A 6 -11.16 -16.12 -10.50
C LEU A 6 -11.06 -17.65 -10.50
N LEU A 7 -12.10 -18.35 -10.05
CA LEU A 7 -12.16 -19.83 -10.11
C LEU A 7 -12.45 -20.30 -11.53
N ASP A 8 -13.22 -19.47 -12.27
CA ASP A 8 -13.65 -19.77 -13.63
C ASP A 8 -12.77 -19.09 -14.69
N ALA A 9 -11.73 -18.36 -14.27
CA ALA A 9 -10.84 -17.63 -15.17
C ALA A 9 -9.95 -18.61 -15.98
N PRO A 10 -9.73 -18.35 -17.28
CA PRO A 10 -8.90 -19.20 -18.14
C PRO A 10 -7.39 -19.09 -17.84
N PHE A 11 -7.00 -18.45 -16.76
CA PHE A 11 -5.63 -18.23 -16.32
C PHE A 11 -5.48 -18.45 -14.82
N LEU A 12 -4.28 -18.82 -14.38
CA LEU A 12 -3.94 -18.95 -12.98
C LEU A 12 -3.42 -17.60 -12.44
N ILE A 13 -3.91 -17.21 -11.28
CA ILE A 13 -3.37 -16.07 -10.53
C ILE A 13 -2.59 -16.56 -9.31
N SER A 14 -1.56 -15.81 -8.93
CA SER A 14 -0.72 -16.12 -7.79
C SER A 14 -0.49 -14.85 -6.95
N ASP A 15 -0.51 -14.99 -5.64
CA ASP A 15 -0.11 -13.96 -4.68
C ASP A 15 1.40 -13.64 -4.76
N ARG A 16 2.18 -14.53 -5.41
CA ARG A 16 3.62 -14.34 -5.64
C ARG A 16 3.94 -13.17 -6.59
N CYS A 17 2.97 -12.67 -7.34
CA CYS A 17 3.19 -11.55 -8.25
C CYS A 17 3.83 -10.34 -7.54
N CYS A 18 3.33 -9.94 -6.37
CA CYS A 18 3.92 -8.84 -5.60
C CYS A 18 5.36 -9.14 -5.19
N SER A 19 5.65 -10.37 -4.78
CA SER A 19 7.01 -10.77 -4.42
C SER A 19 7.96 -10.71 -5.61
N VAL A 20 7.54 -11.23 -6.77
CA VAL A 20 8.39 -11.29 -7.97
C VAL A 20 8.60 -9.90 -8.57
N MET A 21 7.54 -9.10 -8.70
CA MET A 21 7.57 -7.84 -9.45
C MET A 21 8.02 -6.63 -8.61
N LYS A 22 7.83 -6.68 -7.29
CA LYS A 22 8.11 -5.53 -6.40
C LYS A 22 9.18 -5.87 -5.35
N GLU A 23 8.94 -6.92 -4.53
CA GLU A 23 9.77 -7.15 -3.35
C GLU A 23 11.18 -7.63 -3.71
N ARG A 24 11.29 -8.67 -4.54
CA ARG A 24 12.59 -9.24 -4.93
C ARG A 24 13.52 -8.26 -5.64
N PRO A 25 13.07 -7.47 -6.63
CA PRO A 25 13.91 -6.47 -7.28
C PRO A 25 14.43 -5.42 -6.30
N LEU A 26 13.56 -4.92 -5.40
CA LEU A 26 13.96 -3.95 -4.39
C LEU A 26 14.98 -4.53 -3.40
N HIS A 27 14.73 -5.72 -2.89
CA HIS A 27 15.68 -6.40 -2.00
C HIS A 27 17.03 -6.68 -2.68
N LYS A 28 16.99 -7.11 -3.95
CA LYS A 28 18.22 -7.33 -4.73
C LYS A 28 19.02 -6.05 -4.88
N TYR A 29 18.37 -4.96 -5.25
CA TYR A 29 19.00 -3.65 -5.40
C TYR A 29 19.57 -3.14 -4.08
N ALA A 30 18.79 -3.18 -3.00
CA ALA A 30 19.22 -2.71 -1.68
C ALA A 30 20.45 -3.46 -1.20
N ARG A 31 20.48 -4.79 -1.31
CA ARG A 31 21.63 -5.61 -0.91
C ARG A 31 22.87 -5.32 -1.76
N ALA A 32 22.69 -5.20 -3.08
CA ALA A 32 23.81 -4.92 -3.99
C ALA A 32 24.49 -3.56 -3.71
N ASN A 33 23.75 -2.61 -3.13
CA ASN A 33 24.24 -1.26 -2.85
C ASN A 33 24.42 -0.98 -1.34
N GLY A 34 24.31 -1.98 -0.47
CA GLY A 34 24.44 -1.79 0.99
C GLY A 34 23.38 -0.87 1.60
N LEU A 35 22.17 -0.83 1.00
CA LEU A 35 21.08 0.06 1.41
C LEU A 35 20.06 -0.67 2.27
N HIS A 36 19.36 0.08 3.11
CA HIS A 36 18.21 -0.39 3.88
C HIS A 36 16.93 0.31 3.40
N MET A 37 15.80 -0.40 3.47
CA MET A 37 14.55 0.12 2.95
C MET A 37 13.77 0.91 4.01
N ILE A 38 13.27 2.09 3.60
CA ILE A 38 12.27 2.84 4.34
C ILE A 38 10.95 2.71 3.57
N LEU A 39 9.91 2.21 4.22
CA LEU A 39 8.62 1.91 3.59
C LEU A 39 7.53 2.82 4.17
N GLY A 40 6.81 3.52 3.30
CA GLY A 40 5.66 4.36 3.66
C GLY A 40 4.36 3.55 3.83
N THR A 41 4.40 2.43 4.56
CA THR A 41 3.24 1.56 4.77
C THR A 41 2.64 1.77 6.15
N MET A 42 1.31 1.71 6.24
CA MET A 42 0.56 1.82 7.50
C MET A 42 0.02 0.47 7.94
N ALA A 43 -0.01 0.21 9.25
CA ALA A 43 -0.56 -1.03 9.81
C ALA A 43 -2.06 -1.16 9.55
N CYS A 44 -2.79 -0.05 9.53
CA CYS A 44 -4.24 -0.01 9.28
C CYS A 44 -4.66 -0.44 7.86
N GLU A 45 -3.74 -0.52 6.89
CA GLU A 45 -4.08 -0.84 5.50
C GLU A 45 -4.41 -2.32 5.27
N SER A 46 -3.93 -3.23 6.12
CA SER A 46 -4.26 -4.65 6.03
C SER A 46 -3.89 -5.43 7.29
N ILE A 47 -4.61 -6.54 7.54
CA ILE A 47 -4.33 -7.47 8.65
C ILE A 47 -2.88 -7.96 8.61
N ARG A 48 -2.33 -8.23 7.42
CA ARG A 48 -0.94 -8.68 7.26
C ARG A 48 0.06 -7.61 7.75
N ARG A 49 -0.18 -6.32 7.44
CA ARG A 49 0.67 -5.22 7.89
C ARG A 49 0.52 -4.97 9.39
N GLN A 50 -0.70 -5.03 9.88
CA GLN A 50 -0.96 -4.94 11.32
C GLN A 50 -0.24 -6.04 12.11
N SER A 51 -0.33 -7.28 11.65
CA SER A 51 0.37 -8.41 12.29
C SER A 51 1.90 -8.26 12.24
N ALA A 52 2.44 -7.71 11.15
CA ALA A 52 3.87 -7.42 11.07
C ALA A 52 4.29 -6.32 12.05
N TYR A 53 3.53 -5.24 12.13
CA TYR A 53 3.75 -4.15 13.08
C TYR A 53 3.71 -4.61 14.54
N LEU A 54 2.74 -5.44 14.91
CA LEU A 54 2.64 -6.00 16.27
C LEU A 54 3.84 -6.89 16.64
N LYS A 55 4.51 -7.49 15.66
CA LYS A 55 5.70 -8.34 15.91
C LYS A 55 7.01 -7.56 16.01
N THR A 56 7.18 -6.51 15.25
CA THR A 56 8.48 -5.84 15.09
C THR A 56 8.44 -4.33 15.36
N GLY A 57 7.26 -3.75 15.57
CA GLY A 57 7.08 -2.30 15.64
C GLY A 57 7.40 -1.64 14.29
N CYS A 58 7.78 -0.37 14.34
CA CYS A 58 8.15 0.41 13.15
C CYS A 58 9.46 -0.03 12.50
N ASN A 59 10.34 -0.72 13.24
CA ASN A 59 11.68 -1.08 12.78
C ASN A 59 11.95 -2.57 12.94
N ALA A 60 12.27 -3.24 11.86
CA ALA A 60 12.59 -4.66 11.81
C ALA A 60 14.09 -4.88 11.59
N TYR A 61 14.90 -4.60 12.61
CA TYR A 61 16.37 -4.71 12.52
C TYR A 61 16.92 -6.13 12.56
N GLY A 62 16.22 -7.06 13.22
CA GLY A 62 16.66 -8.45 13.36
C GLY A 62 16.46 -9.34 12.13
N LYS A 63 16.04 -8.80 10.99
CA LYS A 63 15.82 -9.53 9.75
C LYS A 63 17.06 -9.46 8.85
N ARG A 64 17.16 -10.41 7.91
CA ARG A 64 18.18 -10.41 6.86
C ARG A 64 18.20 -9.09 6.06
N ASP A 65 17.03 -8.51 5.82
CA ASP A 65 16.86 -7.23 5.16
C ASP A 65 16.19 -6.27 6.15
N PRO A 66 16.96 -5.48 6.91
CA PRO A 66 16.40 -4.52 7.84
C PRO A 66 15.51 -3.50 7.13
N THR A 67 14.38 -3.19 7.74
CA THR A 67 13.41 -2.21 7.20
C THR A 67 12.93 -1.27 8.28
N SER A 68 12.68 -0.02 7.90
CA SER A 68 11.98 0.97 8.73
C SER A 68 10.64 1.32 8.10
N GLN A 69 9.61 1.41 8.93
CA GLN A 69 8.25 1.75 8.53
C GLN A 69 7.72 2.87 9.43
N PRO A 70 8.19 4.10 9.27
CA PRO A 70 7.90 5.20 10.18
C PRO A 70 6.41 5.57 10.25
N LEU A 71 5.64 5.28 9.21
CA LEU A 71 4.20 5.53 9.16
C LEU A 71 3.33 4.38 9.66
N SER A 72 3.91 3.30 10.22
CA SER A 72 3.15 2.11 10.62
C SER A 72 2.00 2.37 11.58
N PHE A 73 2.16 3.31 12.51
CA PHE A 73 1.13 3.66 13.49
C PHE A 73 0.18 4.77 13.06
N TRP A 74 0.39 5.34 11.87
CA TRP A 74 -0.48 6.37 11.30
C TRP A 74 -1.75 5.76 10.72
N THR A 75 -2.82 6.55 10.74
CA THR A 75 -4.08 6.24 10.05
C THR A 75 -4.19 7.05 8.75
N GLU A 76 -5.16 6.69 7.89
CA GLU A 76 -5.47 7.49 6.70
C GLU A 76 -5.83 8.93 7.05
N GLN A 77 -6.55 9.14 8.16
CA GLN A 77 -6.91 10.49 8.62
C GLN A 77 -5.70 11.31 9.04
N ASP A 78 -4.71 10.69 9.67
CA ASP A 78 -3.47 11.37 10.04
C ASP A 78 -2.71 11.83 8.79
N ILE A 79 -2.60 10.96 7.78
CA ILE A 79 -1.95 11.29 6.50
C ILE A 79 -2.68 12.45 5.80
N LEU A 80 -4.00 12.36 5.66
CA LEU A 80 -4.78 13.40 4.98
C LEU A 80 -4.73 14.73 5.73
N SER A 81 -4.79 14.70 7.07
CA SER A 81 -4.63 15.89 7.91
C SER A 81 -3.25 16.52 7.75
N TYR A 82 -2.21 15.69 7.76
CA TYR A 82 -0.83 16.14 7.58
C TYR A 82 -0.62 16.79 6.21
N LEU A 83 -1.09 16.17 5.13
CA LEU A 83 -1.00 16.71 3.77
C LEU A 83 -1.75 18.04 3.64
N ARG A 84 -2.96 18.13 4.20
CA ARG A 84 -3.77 19.36 4.20
C ARG A 84 -3.09 20.49 4.98
N MET A 85 -2.48 20.16 6.11
CA MET A 85 -1.81 21.15 6.98
C MET A 85 -0.49 21.65 6.40
N THR A 86 0.30 20.77 5.79
CA THR A 86 1.65 21.10 5.30
C THR A 86 1.69 21.56 3.85
N GLY A 87 0.63 21.28 3.07
CA GLY A 87 0.59 21.61 1.64
C GLY A 87 1.60 20.82 0.80
N ILE A 88 2.15 19.71 1.31
CA ILE A 88 3.07 18.85 0.55
C ILE A 88 2.35 18.30 -0.67
N PRO A 89 2.95 18.40 -1.88
CA PRO A 89 2.35 17.87 -3.09
C PRO A 89 2.23 16.35 -3.04
N TYR A 90 1.11 15.83 -3.52
CA TYR A 90 0.83 14.40 -3.66
C TYR A 90 0.30 14.08 -5.06
N ALA A 91 0.21 12.81 -5.41
CA ALA A 91 -0.16 12.39 -6.76
C ALA A 91 -1.59 12.87 -7.12
N SER A 92 -1.73 13.53 -8.26
CA SER A 92 -2.98 14.13 -8.76
C SER A 92 -4.12 13.11 -8.95
N VAL A 93 -3.80 11.83 -9.14
CA VAL A 93 -4.78 10.75 -9.25
C VAL A 93 -5.71 10.64 -8.04
N TYR A 94 -5.29 11.10 -6.87
CA TYR A 94 -6.12 11.13 -5.66
C TYR A 94 -7.11 12.31 -5.65
N GLY A 95 -6.95 13.29 -6.53
CA GLY A 95 -7.79 14.50 -6.57
C GLY A 95 -7.52 15.41 -5.37
N GLU A 96 -8.57 16.06 -4.87
CA GLU A 96 -8.49 17.00 -3.76
C GLU A 96 -8.85 16.35 -2.42
N ILE A 97 -8.24 16.82 -1.35
CA ILE A 97 -8.60 16.43 0.02
C ILE A 97 -9.79 17.27 0.46
N VAL A 98 -10.93 16.63 0.66
CA VAL A 98 -12.18 17.26 1.08
C VAL A 98 -12.68 16.64 2.38
N GLU A 99 -13.52 17.39 3.09
CA GLU A 99 -14.17 16.91 4.29
C GLU A 99 -15.60 16.45 3.97
N GLN A 100 -15.92 15.20 4.32
CA GLN A 100 -17.25 14.63 4.15
C GLN A 100 -17.64 13.91 5.45
N ASN A 101 -18.78 14.28 6.01
CA ASN A 101 -19.31 13.67 7.25
C ASN A 101 -18.29 13.69 8.43
N GLY A 102 -17.55 14.79 8.57
CA GLY A 102 -16.55 14.94 9.64
C GLY A 102 -15.27 14.10 9.45
N LYS A 103 -15.05 13.58 8.25
CA LYS A 103 -13.82 12.84 7.90
C LYS A 103 -13.19 13.38 6.62
N LEU A 104 -11.86 13.40 6.60
CA LEU A 104 -11.11 13.74 5.39
C LEU A 104 -11.15 12.57 4.41
N THR A 105 -11.35 12.88 3.14
CA THR A 105 -11.32 11.92 2.05
C THR A 105 -10.76 12.57 0.79
N THR A 106 -10.44 11.77 -0.22
CA THR A 106 -9.98 12.24 -1.52
C THR A 106 -11.09 12.13 -2.55
N THR A 107 -11.16 13.07 -3.50
CA THR A 107 -12.18 13.09 -4.56
C THR A 107 -11.86 12.12 -5.70
N GLY A 108 -10.60 11.71 -5.86
CA GLY A 108 -10.14 10.82 -6.91
C GLY A 108 -10.04 9.35 -6.48
N ALA A 109 -9.01 8.66 -6.94
CA ALA A 109 -8.79 7.26 -6.65
C ALA A 109 -8.62 6.99 -5.15
N LYS A 110 -9.29 5.96 -4.63
CA LYS A 110 -9.15 5.55 -3.22
C LYS A 110 -7.81 4.85 -2.95
N ARG A 111 -7.28 4.19 -3.94
CA ARG A 111 -5.94 3.57 -3.89
C ARG A 111 -5.42 3.35 -5.29
N THR A 112 -4.12 3.36 -5.41
CA THR A 112 -3.42 2.99 -6.64
C THR A 112 -2.83 1.59 -6.50
N GLY A 113 -2.68 0.90 -7.62
CA GLY A 113 -2.13 -0.44 -7.69
C GLY A 113 -1.29 -0.65 -8.94
N CYS A 114 -0.84 -1.86 -9.16
CA CYS A 114 -0.25 -2.23 -10.44
C CYS A 114 -1.34 -2.27 -11.53
N MET A 115 -1.03 -1.85 -12.76
CA MET A 115 -1.95 -1.80 -13.89
C MET A 115 -2.72 -3.12 -14.13
N PHE A 116 -2.09 -4.27 -13.91
CA PHE A 116 -2.71 -5.59 -14.10
C PHE A 116 -2.94 -6.33 -12.80
N CYS A 117 -3.22 -5.61 -11.69
CA CYS A 117 -3.42 -6.23 -10.40
C CYS A 117 -4.83 -6.80 -10.26
N MET A 118 -5.00 -8.10 -10.49
CA MET A 118 -6.28 -8.79 -10.33
C MET A 118 -6.83 -8.72 -8.90
N PHE A 119 -5.97 -8.60 -7.88
CA PHE A 119 -6.41 -8.37 -6.50
C PHE A 119 -7.02 -6.98 -6.28
N GLY A 120 -6.73 -6.02 -7.15
CA GLY A 120 -7.29 -4.68 -7.15
C GLY A 120 -8.51 -4.50 -8.05
N ALA A 121 -8.74 -5.41 -8.99
CA ALA A 121 -9.77 -5.28 -10.04
C ALA A 121 -11.20 -5.02 -9.50
N HIS A 122 -11.52 -5.58 -8.32
CA HIS A 122 -12.82 -5.35 -7.69
C HIS A 122 -13.02 -3.92 -7.13
N LEU A 123 -11.96 -3.12 -7.08
CA LEU A 123 -11.98 -1.73 -6.63
C LEU A 123 -12.07 -0.76 -7.80
N GLU A 124 -11.81 -1.25 -9.01
CA GLU A 124 -11.96 -0.46 -10.23
C GLU A 124 -13.45 -0.34 -10.54
N LYS A 125 -13.95 0.88 -10.57
CA LYS A 125 -15.26 1.15 -11.16
C LYS A 125 -15.07 1.03 -12.66
N GLN A 126 -15.77 0.08 -13.29
CA GLN A 126 -15.85 0.07 -14.75
C GLN A 126 -16.40 1.44 -15.20
N PRO A 127 -15.79 2.09 -16.20
CA PRO A 127 -16.42 3.23 -16.82
C PRO A 127 -17.76 2.76 -17.41
N ASN A 128 -18.84 3.48 -17.09
CA ASN A 128 -20.16 3.27 -17.66
C ASN A 128 -20.11 3.55 -19.17
#